data_1ea323e43cbe3d66261c0a68d8d0020b
#
_entry.id   1ea323e43cbe3d66261c0a68d8d0020b
#
_cell.length_a   1.000
_cell.length_b   1.000
_cell.length_c   1.000
_cell.angle_alpha   90.00
_cell.angle_beta   90.00
_cell.angle_gamma   90.00
#
_symmetry.space_group_name_H-M   'P 1'
#
loop_
_entity.id
_entity.type
_entity.pdbx_description
1 polymer ?
#
loop_
_entity_poly.entity_id
_entity_poly.type
_entity_poly.pdbx_seq_one_letter_code
_entity_poly.pdbx_strand_id
1 'polypeptide(L)'
;LNPVDQWRAIERLVSLGWTEEAIGIALALPVRQIRKLRLLANVLPAMLDHMAKGDMPGEQQLRAIAAANLDEQREVWKAQKPKKGDPQVSWWSVANALSKKRMYARDASFGDDLAQAYGIAWVEDLFAPADEDSRYTTNVEGFLGAQQEWMTIHLPKRGVITDVNNWGQVVLPPKAERVHGKPGKSDRTAMYLDREGKVQSVHFRLPEPKKNKGADEAAGDDAIVMVKPRPDV
;
A
#
# COMPACT_ATOMS: atom_id res chain seq x y z
N LEU A 1 21.49 22.64 -20.65
CA LEU A 1 21.72 21.21 -20.33
C LEU A 1 20.37 20.55 -20.04
N ASN A 2 20.08 19.45 -20.74
CA ASN A 2 18.89 18.68 -20.43
C ASN A 2 19.03 17.96 -19.04
N PRO A 3 17.93 17.54 -18.41
CA PRO A 3 17.97 16.92 -17.09
C PRO A 3 18.83 15.65 -17.00
N VAL A 4 18.93 14.88 -18.07
CA VAL A 4 19.75 13.66 -18.13
C VAL A 4 21.23 14.01 -18.13
N ASP A 5 21.65 15.05 -18.85
CA ASP A 5 23.05 15.51 -18.84
C ASP A 5 23.41 16.15 -17.50
N GLN A 6 22.48 16.90 -16.88
CA GLN A 6 22.68 17.40 -15.52
C GLN A 6 22.87 16.25 -14.52
N TRP A 7 22.05 15.21 -14.60
CA TRP A 7 22.20 14.02 -13.75
C TRP A 7 23.57 13.34 -13.98
N ARG A 8 23.98 13.14 -15.23
CA ARG A 8 25.28 12.53 -15.53
C ARG A 8 26.44 13.33 -14.93
N ALA A 9 26.36 14.67 -15.00
CA ALA A 9 27.36 15.53 -14.37
C ALA A 9 27.36 15.41 -12.84
N ILE A 10 26.17 15.34 -12.22
CA ILE A 10 26.01 15.14 -10.77
C ILE A 10 26.59 13.80 -10.35
N GLU A 11 26.27 12.70 -11.04
CA GLU A 11 26.79 11.37 -10.69
C GLU A 11 28.31 11.29 -10.83
N ARG A 12 28.87 11.98 -11.79
CA ARG A 12 30.34 12.09 -11.91
C ARG A 12 30.96 12.81 -10.72
N LEU A 13 30.35 13.89 -10.24
CA LEU A 13 30.84 14.60 -9.05
C LEU A 13 30.68 13.76 -7.78
N VAL A 14 29.55 13.04 -7.63
CA VAL A 14 29.35 12.10 -6.53
C VAL A 14 30.42 11.00 -6.54
N SER A 15 30.76 10.45 -7.70
CA SER A 15 31.82 9.43 -7.83
C SER A 15 33.22 9.95 -7.46
N LEU A 16 33.40 11.27 -7.54
CA LEU A 16 34.63 11.96 -7.08
C LEU A 16 34.60 12.32 -5.59
N GLY A 17 33.56 11.93 -4.86
CA GLY A 17 33.43 12.14 -3.41
C GLY A 17 32.78 13.46 -3.01
N TRP A 18 32.15 14.17 -3.94
CA TRP A 18 31.43 15.40 -3.63
C TRP A 18 30.10 15.11 -2.92
N THR A 19 29.77 15.92 -1.92
CA THR A 19 28.46 15.89 -1.26
C THR A 19 27.37 16.56 -2.09
N GLU A 20 26.11 16.22 -1.86
CA GLU A 20 24.98 16.85 -2.55
C GLU A 20 24.94 18.36 -2.32
N GLU A 21 25.30 18.80 -1.12
CA GLU A 21 25.38 20.21 -0.75
C GLU A 21 26.47 20.94 -1.55
N ALA A 22 27.65 20.37 -1.64
CA ALA A 22 28.76 20.92 -2.41
C ALA A 22 28.42 21.02 -3.90
N ILE A 23 27.77 19.97 -4.44
CA ILE A 23 27.30 19.96 -5.82
C ILE A 23 26.24 21.03 -6.05
N GLY A 24 25.29 21.18 -5.09
CA GLY A 24 24.25 22.19 -5.16
C GLY A 24 24.82 23.61 -5.24
N ILE A 25 25.85 23.91 -4.44
CA ILE A 25 26.56 25.20 -4.47
C ILE A 25 27.27 25.38 -5.81
N ALA A 26 28.02 24.37 -6.28
CA ALA A 26 28.81 24.46 -7.50
C ALA A 26 27.98 24.63 -8.77
N LEU A 27 26.81 23.98 -8.81
CA LEU A 27 25.90 24.04 -9.97
C LEU A 27 24.78 25.08 -9.83
N ALA A 28 24.74 25.83 -8.73
CA ALA A 28 23.67 26.76 -8.35
C ALA A 28 22.27 26.08 -8.39
N LEU A 29 22.19 24.84 -7.90
CA LEU A 29 20.97 24.06 -7.82
C LEU A 29 20.60 23.77 -6.36
N PRO A 30 19.29 23.86 -5.99
CA PRO A 30 18.87 23.41 -4.68
C PRO A 30 19.15 21.92 -4.49
N VAL A 31 19.51 21.48 -3.29
CA VAL A 31 19.75 20.06 -2.95
C VAL A 31 18.55 19.18 -3.33
N ARG A 32 17.33 19.69 -3.14
CA ARG A 32 16.10 18.99 -3.58
C ARG A 32 16.13 18.67 -5.08
N GLN A 33 16.62 19.59 -5.91
CA GLN A 33 16.75 19.36 -7.36
C GLN A 33 17.83 18.32 -7.67
N ILE A 34 18.94 18.34 -6.93
CA ILE A 34 19.99 17.30 -7.04
C ILE A 34 19.39 15.92 -6.75
N ARG A 35 18.69 15.77 -5.66
CA ARG A 35 18.04 14.48 -5.26
C ARG A 35 17.02 14.02 -6.28
N LYS A 36 16.23 14.95 -6.83
CA LYS A 36 15.30 14.63 -7.91
C LYS A 36 16.00 14.09 -9.16
N LEU A 37 17.08 14.74 -9.60
CA LEU A 37 17.85 14.29 -10.75
C LEU A 37 18.52 12.93 -10.50
N ARG A 38 18.96 12.64 -9.29
CA ARG A 38 19.56 11.35 -8.94
C ARG A 38 18.58 10.17 -9.02
N LEU A 39 17.27 10.40 -9.06
CA LEU A 39 16.28 9.36 -9.36
C LEU A 39 16.51 8.72 -10.72
N LEU A 40 17.09 9.44 -11.67
CA LEU A 40 17.39 8.95 -13.02
C LEU A 40 18.36 7.76 -13.02
N ALA A 41 19.16 7.58 -11.96
CA ALA A 41 20.03 6.41 -11.80
C ALA A 41 19.26 5.08 -11.80
N ASN A 42 17.98 5.09 -11.36
CA ASN A 42 17.12 3.93 -11.28
C ASN A 42 16.13 3.82 -12.47
N VAL A 43 16.37 4.57 -13.54
CA VAL A 43 15.47 4.58 -14.71
C VAL A 43 16.08 3.78 -15.84
N LEU A 44 15.23 3.02 -16.53
CA LEU A 44 15.63 2.22 -17.70
C LEU A 44 16.31 3.10 -18.77
N PRO A 45 17.47 2.70 -19.31
CA PRO A 45 18.20 3.49 -20.32
C PRO A 45 17.34 3.91 -21.51
N ALA A 46 16.47 3.04 -22.01
CA ALA A 46 15.56 3.37 -23.12
C ALA A 46 14.56 4.49 -22.77
N MET A 47 14.14 4.61 -21.52
CA MET A 47 13.34 5.75 -21.06
C MET A 47 14.18 7.01 -20.94
N LEU A 48 15.43 6.90 -20.46
CA LEU A 48 16.37 8.02 -20.37
C LEU A 48 16.65 8.65 -21.75
N ASP A 49 16.67 7.86 -22.83
CA ASP A 49 16.86 8.36 -24.19
C ASP A 49 15.70 9.28 -24.64
N HIS A 50 14.48 9.02 -24.22
CA HIS A 50 13.34 9.92 -24.44
C HIS A 50 13.42 11.16 -23.55
N MET A 51 13.77 11.00 -22.29
CA MET A 51 13.95 12.11 -21.35
C MET A 51 15.07 13.06 -21.81
N ALA A 52 16.15 12.52 -22.39
CA ALA A 52 17.24 13.32 -22.96
C ALA A 52 16.81 14.19 -24.15
N LYS A 53 15.76 13.81 -24.84
CA LYS A 53 15.14 14.60 -25.92
C LYS A 53 14.20 15.71 -25.42
N GLY A 54 14.05 15.84 -24.10
CA GLY A 54 13.18 16.85 -23.48
C GLY A 54 11.80 16.33 -23.07
N ASP A 55 11.48 15.07 -23.37
CA ASP A 55 10.22 14.45 -22.98
C ASP A 55 10.34 13.88 -21.55
N MET A 56 10.14 14.74 -20.55
CA MET A 56 10.34 14.42 -19.12
C MET A 56 9.02 14.12 -18.40
N PRO A 57 8.97 13.07 -17.56
CA PRO A 57 7.85 12.85 -16.65
C PRO A 57 7.79 13.92 -15.55
N GLY A 58 6.61 14.13 -15.01
CA GLY A 58 6.44 14.89 -13.77
C GLY A 58 7.13 14.22 -12.57
N GLU A 59 7.34 14.95 -11.49
CA GLU A 59 8.07 14.45 -10.32
C GLU A 59 7.47 13.18 -9.70
N GLN A 60 6.14 13.13 -9.57
CA GLN A 60 5.45 11.94 -9.02
C GLN A 60 5.58 10.74 -9.95
N GLN A 61 5.48 10.98 -11.25
CA GLN A 61 5.65 9.92 -12.25
C GLN A 61 7.09 9.39 -12.25
N LEU A 62 8.08 10.26 -12.18
CA LEU A 62 9.48 9.87 -12.09
C LEU A 62 9.76 9.04 -10.83
N ARG A 63 9.20 9.42 -9.69
CA ARG A 63 9.32 8.66 -8.45
C ARG A 63 8.72 7.25 -8.57
N ALA A 64 7.54 7.13 -9.18
CA ALA A 64 6.90 5.83 -9.41
C ALA A 64 7.73 4.94 -10.34
N ILE A 65 8.31 5.51 -11.40
CA ILE A 65 9.18 4.80 -12.34
C ILE A 65 10.47 4.35 -11.62
N ALA A 66 11.14 5.25 -10.93
CA ALA A 66 12.41 4.98 -10.25
C ALA A 66 12.29 4.01 -9.06
N ALA A 67 11.10 3.90 -8.48
CA ALA A 67 10.81 2.97 -7.39
C ALA A 67 10.60 1.51 -7.87
N ALA A 68 10.28 1.31 -9.15
CA ALA A 68 10.13 -0.01 -9.74
C ALA A 68 11.51 -0.58 -10.13
N ASN A 69 11.66 -1.90 -10.09
CA ASN A 69 12.90 -2.52 -10.57
C ASN A 69 13.02 -2.43 -12.10
N LEU A 70 14.24 -2.57 -12.63
CA LEU A 70 14.50 -2.43 -14.07
C LEU A 70 13.79 -3.48 -14.93
N ASP A 71 13.52 -4.68 -14.41
CA ASP A 71 12.80 -5.70 -15.15
C ASP A 71 11.32 -5.33 -15.31
N GLU A 72 10.70 -4.84 -14.26
CA GLU A 72 9.33 -4.30 -14.31
C GLU A 72 9.25 -3.10 -15.26
N GLN A 73 10.19 -2.17 -15.18
CA GLN A 73 10.28 -1.05 -16.10
C GLN A 73 10.40 -1.52 -17.57
N ARG A 74 11.21 -2.55 -17.81
CA ARG A 74 11.41 -3.13 -19.15
C ARG A 74 10.12 -3.73 -19.72
N GLU A 75 9.38 -4.47 -18.92
CA GLU A 75 8.10 -5.06 -19.33
C GLU A 75 7.05 -3.98 -19.63
N VAL A 76 6.90 -3.00 -18.74
CA VAL A 76 5.98 -1.88 -18.97
C VAL A 76 6.39 -1.07 -20.19
N TRP A 77 7.70 -0.85 -20.38
CA TRP A 77 8.19 -0.11 -21.55
C TRP A 77 7.90 -0.79 -22.87
N LYS A 78 8.01 -2.12 -22.95
CA LYS A 78 7.61 -2.87 -24.14
C LYS A 78 6.18 -2.59 -24.58
N ALA A 79 5.27 -2.48 -23.61
CA ALA A 79 3.84 -2.25 -23.83
C ALA A 79 3.50 -0.77 -24.10
N GLN A 80 4.20 0.16 -23.43
CA GLN A 80 3.83 1.58 -23.36
C GLN A 80 4.74 2.51 -24.17
N LYS A 81 5.83 1.98 -24.77
CA LYS A 81 6.71 2.82 -25.60
C LYS A 81 5.94 3.42 -26.76
N PRO A 82 6.25 4.68 -27.15
CA PRO A 82 5.56 5.34 -28.25
C PRO A 82 5.70 4.53 -29.55
N LYS A 83 4.60 4.45 -30.28
CA LYS A 83 4.56 3.82 -31.60
C LYS A 83 5.16 4.76 -32.64
N LYS A 84 5.53 4.20 -33.79
CA LYS A 84 6.06 5.00 -34.91
C LYS A 84 5.02 6.04 -35.32
N GLY A 85 5.31 7.32 -35.07
CA GLY A 85 4.40 8.44 -35.32
C GLY A 85 3.90 9.18 -34.07
N ASP A 86 4.03 8.57 -32.88
CA ASP A 86 3.74 9.26 -31.62
C ASP A 86 5.00 10.01 -31.15
N PRO A 87 4.93 11.35 -31.03
CA PRO A 87 6.13 12.14 -30.69
C PRO A 87 6.49 12.07 -29.21
N GLN A 88 5.56 11.69 -28.33
CA GLN A 88 5.71 11.77 -26.88
C GLN A 88 5.33 10.47 -26.19
N VAL A 89 5.98 10.22 -25.04
CA VAL A 89 5.66 9.12 -24.14
C VAL A 89 4.50 9.51 -23.24
N SER A 90 3.53 8.62 -23.07
CA SER A 90 2.52 8.79 -22.03
C SER A 90 3.12 8.39 -20.67
N TRP A 91 3.85 9.30 -20.04
CA TRP A 91 4.48 9.05 -18.74
C TRP A 91 3.49 8.72 -17.64
N TRP A 92 2.27 9.24 -17.75
CA TRP A 92 1.19 8.86 -16.84
C TRP A 92 0.86 7.36 -16.93
N SER A 93 0.73 6.85 -18.16
CA SER A 93 0.43 5.42 -18.39
C SER A 93 1.57 4.52 -17.88
N VAL A 94 2.82 4.93 -18.13
CA VAL A 94 4.02 4.20 -17.65
C VAL A 94 4.05 4.18 -16.14
N ALA A 95 3.92 5.34 -15.50
CA ALA A 95 3.94 5.45 -14.03
C ALA A 95 2.79 4.69 -13.38
N ASN A 96 1.59 4.78 -13.96
CA ASN A 96 0.42 4.06 -13.44
C ASN A 96 0.58 2.54 -13.54
N ALA A 97 1.14 2.03 -14.64
CA ALA A 97 1.42 0.61 -14.80
C ALA A 97 2.49 0.09 -13.84
N LEU A 98 3.44 0.94 -13.43
CA LEU A 98 4.49 0.62 -12.47
C LEU A 98 4.06 0.86 -11.01
N SER A 99 3.00 1.64 -10.79
CA SER A 99 2.50 1.95 -9.45
C SER A 99 1.75 0.74 -8.89
N LYS A 100 2.46 -0.11 -8.16
CA LYS A 100 1.84 -1.19 -7.39
C LYS A 100 1.24 -0.64 -6.11
N LYS A 101 0.14 -1.22 -5.69
CA LYS A 101 -0.43 -0.94 -4.37
C LYS A 101 0.62 -1.28 -3.31
N ARG A 102 0.94 -0.32 -2.47
CA ARG A 102 1.87 -0.47 -1.36
C ARG A 102 1.10 -0.65 -0.07
N MET A 103 1.52 -1.65 0.72
CA MET A 103 1.01 -1.90 2.05
C MET A 103 2.11 -1.55 3.06
N TYR A 104 1.87 -0.57 3.92
CA TYR A 104 2.89 -0.04 4.81
C TYR A 104 2.99 -0.82 6.12
N ALA A 105 4.20 -1.01 6.62
CA ALA A 105 4.47 -1.69 7.88
C ALA A 105 3.76 -1.03 9.07
N ARG A 106 3.65 0.30 9.05
CA ARG A 106 2.93 1.08 10.08
C ARG A 106 1.44 0.75 10.17
N ASP A 107 0.85 0.20 9.12
CA ASP A 107 -0.56 -0.17 9.03
C ASP A 107 -0.79 -1.65 9.37
N ALA A 108 0.29 -2.43 9.57
CA ALA A 108 0.23 -3.81 9.97
C ALA A 108 -0.07 -3.94 11.46
N SER A 109 -1.05 -4.77 11.79
CA SER A 109 -1.32 -5.17 13.18
C SER A 109 -0.48 -6.37 13.60
N PHE A 110 0.02 -7.15 12.65
CA PHE A 110 0.85 -8.33 12.84
C PHE A 110 2.33 -7.97 13.01
N GLY A 111 3.08 -8.86 13.65
CA GLY A 111 4.53 -8.77 13.82
C GLY A 111 5.32 -9.55 12.79
N ASP A 112 6.63 -9.63 13.02
CA ASP A 112 7.59 -10.27 12.10
C ASP A 112 7.30 -11.76 11.84
N ASP A 113 6.74 -12.47 12.81
CA ASP A 113 6.39 -13.89 12.69
C ASP A 113 5.40 -14.14 11.56
N LEU A 114 4.30 -13.38 11.55
CA LEU A 114 3.30 -13.47 10.48
C LEU A 114 3.81 -12.86 9.17
N ALA A 115 4.60 -11.80 9.23
CA ALA A 115 5.22 -11.25 8.04
C ALA A 115 6.09 -12.30 7.32
N GLN A 116 6.91 -13.03 8.06
CA GLN A 116 7.72 -14.11 7.52
C GLN A 116 6.88 -15.28 7.00
N ALA A 117 5.86 -15.70 7.76
CA ALA A 117 4.97 -16.80 7.38
C ALA A 117 4.23 -16.54 6.07
N TYR A 118 3.87 -15.28 5.80
CA TYR A 118 3.19 -14.86 4.57
C TYR A 118 4.13 -14.35 3.47
N GLY A 119 5.44 -14.54 3.63
CA GLY A 119 6.43 -14.16 2.61
C GLY A 119 6.51 -12.66 2.37
N ILE A 120 6.26 -11.85 3.40
CA ILE A 120 6.31 -10.39 3.31
C ILE A 120 7.77 -9.96 3.47
N ALA A 121 8.31 -9.36 2.40
CA ALA A 121 9.58 -8.66 2.43
C ALA A 121 9.31 -7.16 2.53
N TRP A 122 9.81 -6.54 3.58
CA TRP A 122 9.72 -5.10 3.76
C TRP A 122 10.81 -4.38 2.97
N VAL A 123 10.40 -3.37 2.21
CA VAL A 123 11.29 -2.48 1.46
C VAL A 123 11.18 -1.09 2.06
N GLU A 124 12.30 -0.42 2.28
CA GLU A 124 12.30 0.97 2.72
C GLU A 124 11.99 1.91 1.56
N ASP A 125 11.12 2.88 1.80
CA ASP A 125 10.91 3.97 0.86
C ASP A 125 12.01 5.02 1.07
N LEU A 126 13.03 4.99 0.22
CA LEU A 126 14.18 5.91 0.28
C LEU A 126 13.81 7.39 0.09
N PHE A 127 12.56 7.67 -0.29
CA PHE A 127 12.05 9.03 -0.53
C PHE A 127 11.10 9.53 0.56
N ALA A 128 10.83 8.69 1.55
CA ALA A 128 10.01 9.08 2.70
C ALA A 128 10.82 9.94 3.69
N PRO A 129 10.13 10.77 4.49
CA PRO A 129 10.77 11.45 5.62
C PRO A 129 11.46 10.46 6.56
N ALA A 130 12.65 10.83 7.07
CA ALA A 130 13.49 9.96 7.89
C ALA A 130 12.87 9.59 9.26
N ASP A 131 11.82 10.28 9.68
CA ASP A 131 11.12 10.13 10.96
C ASP A 131 9.87 9.23 10.88
N GLU A 132 9.50 8.77 9.68
CA GLU A 132 8.37 7.85 9.49
C GLU A 132 8.85 6.43 9.20
N ASP A 133 8.15 5.42 9.75
CA ASP A 133 8.32 4.04 9.30
C ASP A 133 7.76 3.91 7.88
N SER A 134 8.66 4.03 6.92
CA SER A 134 8.37 4.05 5.50
C SER A 134 8.44 2.68 4.85
N ARG A 135 8.69 1.62 5.63
CA ARG A 135 8.75 0.26 5.11
C ARG A 135 7.40 -0.15 4.52
N TYR A 136 7.44 -0.74 3.36
CA TYR A 136 6.25 -1.22 2.66
C TYR A 136 6.51 -2.56 1.98
N THR A 137 5.43 -3.23 1.62
CA THR A 137 5.46 -4.41 0.75
C THR A 137 4.50 -4.21 -0.43
N THR A 138 4.81 -4.81 -1.56
CA THR A 138 3.91 -4.94 -2.71
C THR A 138 3.18 -6.28 -2.74
N ASN A 139 3.49 -7.18 -1.81
CA ASN A 139 2.76 -8.43 -1.61
C ASN A 139 1.45 -8.17 -0.87
N VAL A 140 0.45 -7.68 -1.61
CA VAL A 140 -0.86 -7.30 -1.06
C VAL A 140 -1.57 -8.51 -0.47
N GLU A 141 -1.56 -9.65 -1.17
CA GLU A 141 -2.21 -10.89 -0.69
C GLU A 141 -1.59 -11.38 0.62
N GLY A 142 -0.26 -11.41 0.70
CA GLY A 142 0.45 -11.77 1.92
C GLY A 142 0.11 -10.83 3.08
N PHE A 143 0.09 -9.54 2.83
CA PHE A 143 -0.26 -8.54 3.85
C PHE A 143 -1.69 -8.72 4.37
N LEU A 144 -2.67 -8.84 3.49
CA LEU A 144 -4.06 -9.04 3.85
C LEU A 144 -4.28 -10.39 4.56
N GLY A 145 -3.59 -11.44 4.12
CA GLY A 145 -3.61 -12.74 4.76
C GLY A 145 -3.07 -12.71 6.20
N ALA A 146 -1.94 -12.04 6.41
CA ALA A 146 -1.35 -11.85 7.74
C ALA A 146 -2.27 -11.01 8.66
N GLN A 147 -2.91 -9.96 8.14
CA GLN A 147 -3.91 -9.17 8.88
C GLN A 147 -5.11 -10.03 9.29
N GLN A 148 -5.59 -10.86 8.37
CA GLN A 148 -6.72 -11.76 8.61
C GLN A 148 -6.40 -12.79 9.71
N GLU A 149 -5.21 -13.39 9.65
CA GLU A 149 -4.76 -14.35 10.67
C GLU A 149 -4.57 -13.67 12.02
N TRP A 150 -3.99 -12.46 12.02
CA TRP A 150 -3.86 -11.68 13.23
C TRP A 150 -5.23 -11.38 13.87
N MET A 151 -6.23 -11.00 13.10
CA MET A 151 -7.59 -10.79 13.60
C MET A 151 -8.17 -12.07 14.20
N THR A 152 -7.93 -13.21 13.56
CA THR A 152 -8.42 -14.51 14.05
C THR A 152 -7.81 -14.86 15.42
N ILE A 153 -6.50 -14.64 15.58
CA ILE A 153 -5.78 -14.90 16.82
C ILE A 153 -6.22 -13.94 17.93
N HIS A 154 -6.51 -12.68 17.61
CA HIS A 154 -6.84 -11.62 18.58
C HIS A 154 -8.34 -11.35 18.68
N LEU A 155 -9.16 -12.22 18.12
CA LEU A 155 -10.61 -12.07 18.17
C LEU A 155 -11.11 -12.14 19.61
N PRO A 156 -11.84 -11.12 20.12
CA PRO A 156 -12.42 -11.16 21.45
C PRO A 156 -13.42 -12.32 21.61
N LYS A 157 -13.66 -12.77 22.82
CA LYS A 157 -14.55 -13.91 23.15
C LYS A 157 -15.97 -13.80 22.57
N ARG A 158 -16.44 -12.59 22.30
CA ARG A 158 -17.73 -12.31 21.63
C ARG A 158 -17.52 -11.53 20.34
N GLY A 159 -16.37 -11.74 19.71
CA GLY A 159 -16.01 -11.07 18.48
C GLY A 159 -16.48 -11.83 17.25
N VAL A 160 -16.64 -11.12 16.16
CA VAL A 160 -16.88 -11.66 14.82
C VAL A 160 -15.93 -10.97 13.85
N ILE A 161 -15.49 -11.69 12.84
CA ILE A 161 -14.77 -11.11 11.71
C ILE A 161 -15.77 -10.88 10.59
N THR A 162 -15.77 -9.69 10.03
CA THR A 162 -16.69 -9.26 8.98
C THR A 162 -15.99 -8.50 7.88
N ASP A 163 -16.69 -8.21 6.82
CA ASP A 163 -16.20 -7.45 5.67
C ASP A 163 -16.79 -6.04 5.62
N VAL A 164 -16.30 -5.26 4.69
CA VAL A 164 -16.87 -3.97 4.32
C VAL A 164 -17.67 -4.09 3.02
N ASN A 165 -18.70 -3.25 2.89
CA ASN A 165 -19.46 -3.14 1.65
C ASN A 165 -18.70 -2.34 0.59
N ASN A 166 -19.30 -2.17 -0.60
CA ASN A 166 -18.70 -1.42 -1.71
C ASN A 166 -18.42 0.06 -1.39
N TRP A 167 -19.02 0.61 -0.34
CA TRP A 167 -18.75 1.96 0.15
C TRP A 167 -17.73 2.02 1.30
N GLY A 168 -17.17 0.87 1.70
CA GLY A 168 -16.20 0.79 2.79
C GLY A 168 -16.81 0.82 4.19
N GLN A 169 -18.11 0.62 4.29
CA GLN A 169 -18.82 0.52 5.57
C GLN A 169 -18.81 -0.93 6.06
N VAL A 170 -18.58 -1.10 7.37
CA VAL A 170 -18.63 -2.42 8.00
C VAL A 170 -20.00 -3.07 7.83
N VAL A 171 -20.02 -4.34 7.47
CA VAL A 171 -21.25 -5.14 7.38
C VAL A 171 -21.49 -5.78 8.74
N LEU A 172 -22.50 -5.32 9.45
CA LEU A 172 -22.92 -5.90 10.73
C LEU A 172 -24.03 -6.96 10.54
N PRO A 173 -24.19 -7.89 11.50
CA PRO A 173 -25.30 -8.83 11.46
C PRO A 173 -26.67 -8.14 11.35
N PRO A 174 -27.69 -8.82 10.79
CA PRO A 174 -29.04 -8.25 10.70
C PRO A 174 -29.56 -7.78 12.05
N LYS A 175 -30.16 -6.59 12.08
CA LYS A 175 -30.69 -5.93 13.27
C LYS A 175 -29.65 -5.56 14.34
N ALA A 176 -28.35 -5.62 14.02
CA ALA A 176 -27.33 -5.13 14.91
C ALA A 176 -27.34 -3.61 14.94
N GLU A 177 -27.22 -3.05 16.13
CA GLU A 177 -27.07 -1.62 16.35
C GLU A 177 -25.63 -1.30 16.71
N ARG A 178 -25.02 -0.33 16.03
CA ARG A 178 -23.66 0.12 16.34
C ARG A 178 -23.64 0.83 17.68
N VAL A 179 -22.69 0.45 18.54
CA VAL A 179 -22.50 1.09 19.85
C VAL A 179 -21.45 2.17 19.71
N HIS A 180 -21.83 3.40 20.07
CA HIS A 180 -20.93 4.54 20.13
C HIS A 180 -20.51 4.76 21.60
N GLY A 181 -19.20 4.71 21.87
CA GLY A 181 -18.64 4.89 23.21
C GLY A 181 -18.15 3.61 23.86
N LYS A 182 -18.17 3.54 25.19
CA LYS A 182 -17.70 2.36 25.93
C LYS A 182 -18.67 1.19 25.76
N PRO A 183 -18.18 0.02 25.31
CA PRO A 183 -19.04 -1.16 25.17
C PRO A 183 -19.53 -1.67 26.54
N GLY A 184 -20.78 -2.08 26.59
CA GLY A 184 -21.36 -2.77 27.73
C GLY A 184 -20.99 -4.25 27.76
N LYS A 185 -21.35 -4.94 28.87
CA LYS A 185 -21.03 -6.37 29.06
C LYS A 185 -21.70 -7.29 28.03
N SER A 186 -22.80 -6.87 27.41
CA SER A 186 -23.54 -7.64 26.41
C SER A 186 -23.14 -7.29 24.97
N ASP A 187 -22.35 -6.24 24.77
CA ASP A 187 -21.97 -5.80 23.45
C ASP A 187 -20.92 -6.72 22.82
N ARG A 188 -20.93 -6.81 21.52
CA ARG A 188 -20.03 -7.64 20.72
C ARG A 188 -19.07 -6.76 19.93
N THR A 189 -17.96 -7.33 19.49
CA THR A 189 -16.96 -6.64 18.67
C THR A 189 -16.93 -7.25 17.28
N ALA A 190 -17.02 -6.42 16.25
CA ALA A 190 -16.75 -6.80 14.88
C ALA A 190 -15.37 -6.28 14.47
N MET A 191 -14.49 -7.16 14.02
CA MET A 191 -13.20 -6.83 13.44
C MET A 191 -13.28 -6.99 11.92
N TYR A 192 -12.66 -6.08 11.21
CA TYR A 192 -12.67 -6.08 9.75
C TYR A 192 -11.45 -5.38 9.18
N LEU A 193 -11.17 -5.62 7.91
CA LEU A 193 -10.19 -4.86 7.15
C LEU A 193 -10.90 -3.72 6.41
N ASP A 194 -10.38 -2.50 6.55
CA ASP A 194 -10.86 -1.38 5.75
C ASP A 194 -10.33 -1.47 4.30
N ARG A 195 -10.70 -0.51 3.46
CA ARG A 195 -10.27 -0.48 2.05
C ARG A 195 -8.76 -0.37 1.87
N GLU A 196 -8.07 0.11 2.88
CA GLU A 196 -6.62 0.28 2.88
C GLU A 196 -5.89 -0.97 3.43
N GLY A 197 -6.65 -1.95 3.93
CA GLY A 197 -6.13 -3.18 4.51
C GLY A 197 -5.73 -3.07 5.97
N LYS A 198 -6.16 -2.01 6.67
CA LYS A 198 -5.92 -1.84 8.11
C LYS A 198 -6.98 -2.58 8.90
N VAL A 199 -6.58 -3.15 10.02
CA VAL A 199 -7.51 -3.76 10.97
C VAL A 199 -8.28 -2.67 11.70
N GLN A 200 -9.59 -2.77 11.65
CA GLN A 200 -10.53 -1.90 12.35
C GLN A 200 -11.45 -2.74 13.24
N SER A 201 -11.99 -2.13 14.27
CA SER A 201 -12.99 -2.76 15.14
C SER A 201 -14.11 -1.80 15.46
N VAL A 202 -15.31 -2.35 15.57
CA VAL A 202 -16.50 -1.63 16.03
C VAL A 202 -17.25 -2.49 17.03
N HIS A 203 -17.93 -1.84 17.95
CA HIS A 203 -18.81 -2.53 18.89
C HIS A 203 -20.25 -2.45 18.39
N PHE A 204 -20.98 -3.53 18.58
CA PHE A 204 -22.38 -3.61 18.19
C PHE A 204 -23.18 -4.42 19.20
N ARG A 205 -24.49 -4.17 19.22
CA ARG A 205 -25.45 -4.86 20.07
C ARG A 205 -26.46 -5.57 19.20
N LEU A 206 -26.75 -6.81 19.53
CA LEU A 206 -27.87 -7.53 18.95
C LEU A 206 -29.13 -7.30 19.81
N PRO A 207 -30.32 -7.16 19.19
CA PRO A 207 -31.56 -7.11 19.96
C PRO A 207 -31.71 -8.39 20.77
N GLU A 208 -32.10 -8.24 22.03
CA GLU A 208 -32.38 -9.43 22.88
C GLU A 208 -33.44 -10.30 22.21
N PRO A 209 -33.23 -11.61 22.12
CA PRO A 209 -34.28 -12.52 21.66
C PRO A 209 -35.48 -12.33 22.57
N LYS A 210 -36.65 -11.97 21.97
CA LYS A 210 -37.88 -11.95 22.74
C LYS A 210 -38.02 -13.31 23.42
N LYS A 211 -37.96 -13.35 24.78
CA LYS A 211 -38.25 -14.54 25.55
C LYS A 211 -39.66 -14.98 25.20
N ASN A 212 -39.78 -15.95 24.30
CA ASN A 212 -41.00 -16.70 24.18
C ASN A 212 -41.14 -17.46 25.51
N LYS A 213 -42.14 -17.10 26.31
CA LYS A 213 -42.59 -17.92 27.44
C LYS A 213 -43.13 -19.21 26.83
N GLY A 214 -42.35 -20.26 26.92
CA GLY A 214 -42.80 -21.61 26.60
C GLY A 214 -41.78 -22.37 25.76
N ALA A 215 -40.98 -23.12 26.44
CA ALA A 215 -40.32 -24.39 26.11
C ALA A 215 -38.87 -24.40 26.57
N ASP A 216 -38.62 -25.28 27.44
CA ASP A 216 -37.32 -25.76 27.94
C ASP A 216 -36.47 -26.32 26.79
N GLU A 217 -35.16 -26.31 27.07
CA GLU A 217 -34.08 -27.12 26.52
C GLU A 217 -33.33 -26.64 25.30
N ALA A 218 -32.09 -26.61 25.57
CA ALA A 218 -30.88 -27.06 24.88
C ALA A 218 -29.85 -25.98 24.48
N ALA A 219 -28.82 -26.08 25.26
CA ALA A 219 -27.39 -26.08 24.89
C ALA A 219 -26.89 -25.17 23.76
N GLY A 220 -25.91 -24.43 24.16
CA GLY A 220 -25.04 -23.61 23.31
C GLY A 220 -24.47 -24.34 22.12
N ASP A 221 -24.39 -23.59 21.08
CA ASP A 221 -23.38 -23.84 20.06
C ASP A 221 -22.88 -22.49 19.52
N ASP A 222 -21.66 -22.16 19.91
CA ASP A 222 -20.94 -21.02 19.39
C ASP A 222 -20.46 -21.34 17.95
N ALA A 223 -21.37 -21.29 17.00
CA ALA A 223 -21.02 -21.47 15.60
C ALA A 223 -20.33 -20.21 15.06
N ILE A 224 -19.07 -20.34 14.78
CA ILE A 224 -18.27 -19.38 14.02
C ILE A 224 -18.84 -19.34 12.58
N VAL A 225 -19.59 -18.32 12.26
CA VAL A 225 -20.05 -18.10 10.90
C VAL A 225 -18.93 -17.41 10.12
N MET A 226 -18.11 -18.21 9.43
CA MET A 226 -17.23 -17.72 8.39
C MET A 226 -18.06 -17.41 7.13
N VAL A 227 -18.24 -16.15 6.81
CA VAL A 227 -18.82 -15.75 5.55
C VAL A 227 -17.73 -15.82 4.46
N LYS A 228 -17.83 -16.82 3.59
CA LYS A 228 -16.95 -16.94 2.43
C LYS A 228 -17.19 -15.79 1.43
N PRO A 229 -16.14 -15.21 0.84
CA PRO A 229 -16.30 -14.25 -0.26
C PRO A 229 -16.93 -14.93 -1.47
N ARG A 230 -17.86 -14.22 -2.12
CA ARG A 230 -18.42 -14.65 -3.41
C ARG A 230 -17.38 -14.46 -4.50
N PRO A 231 -17.24 -15.42 -5.42
CA PRO A 231 -16.44 -15.22 -6.62
C PRO A 231 -17.14 -14.21 -7.53
N ASP A 232 -16.32 -13.31 -8.07
CA ASP A 232 -16.75 -12.31 -9.05
C ASP A 232 -17.29 -12.97 -10.32
N VAL A 233 -18.40 -12.45 -10.82
CA VAL A 233 -18.90 -12.60 -12.18
C VAL A 233 -18.65 -11.32 -12.93
#